data_9a2257c68a49d2f4e94f65c4ecdb6c81
#
_entry.id   9a2257c68a49d2f4e94f65c4ecdb6c81
#
_cell.length_a   1.000
_cell.length_b   1.000
_cell.length_c   1.000
_cell.angle_alpha   90.00
_cell.angle_beta   90.00
_cell.angle_gamma   90.00
#
_symmetry.space_group_name_H-M   'P 1'
#
loop_
_entity.id
_entity.type
_entity.pdbx_description
1 polymer ?
#
loop_
_entity_poly.entity_id
_entity_poly.type
_entity_poly.pdbx_seq_one_letter_code
_entity_poly.pdbx_strand_id
1 'polypeptide(L)'
;MAFDFLVPVKDKVLAHSELLPEQALGKNVHMHTEKDGLPVFAQADVAIFGVLESRNAFEKKPEKLDLDEVRIQLYRLMMGNWNSTIIDIGDVEEGNTVEDTYFVVKEIVAGLL
;
A
#
# COMPACT_ATOMS: atom_id res chain seq x y z
N MET A 1 -9.48 15.64 1.29
CA MET A 1 -9.08 14.72 0.22
C MET A 1 -8.96 13.31 0.76
N ALA A 2 -9.41 12.31 -0.01
CA ALA A 2 -9.37 10.92 0.43
C ALA A 2 -7.94 10.42 0.68
N PHE A 3 -6.96 10.95 -0.04
CA PHE A 3 -5.56 10.56 0.12
C PHE A 3 -4.98 10.92 1.50
N ASP A 4 -5.62 11.83 2.22
CA ASP A 4 -5.21 12.17 3.59
C ASP A 4 -5.48 11.03 4.59
N PHE A 5 -6.31 10.07 4.23
CA PHE A 5 -6.60 8.91 5.06
C PHE A 5 -5.62 7.76 4.85
N LEU A 6 -4.66 7.92 3.96
CA LEU A 6 -3.63 6.91 3.74
C LEU A 6 -2.53 7.05 4.78
N VAL A 7 -2.14 5.92 5.37
CA VAL A 7 -0.97 5.87 6.24
C VAL A 7 0.22 5.33 5.47
N PRO A 8 1.43 5.85 5.75
CA PRO A 8 2.63 5.44 5.02
C PRO A 8 2.96 3.96 5.21
N VAL A 9 3.74 3.44 4.27
CA VAL A 9 4.37 2.12 4.40
C VAL A 9 5.29 2.17 5.62
N LYS A 10 5.25 1.13 6.45
CA LYS A 10 5.98 1.10 7.72
C LYS A 10 7.48 0.88 7.51
N ASP A 11 8.27 1.37 8.46
CA ASP A 11 9.73 1.25 8.44
C ASP A 11 10.20 -0.19 8.33
N LYS A 12 9.50 -1.14 8.94
CA LYS A 12 9.79 -2.56 8.85
C LYS A 12 9.84 -3.04 7.40
N VAL A 13 8.86 -2.63 6.59
CA VAL A 13 8.79 -2.99 5.16
C VAL A 13 9.91 -2.29 4.39
N LEU A 14 10.14 -1.01 4.67
CA LEU A 14 11.19 -0.23 4.00
C LEU A 14 12.57 -0.84 4.26
N ALA A 15 12.87 -1.18 5.50
CA ALA A 15 14.14 -1.79 5.87
C ALA A 15 14.35 -3.14 5.18
N HIS A 16 13.29 -3.95 5.10
CA HIS A 16 13.36 -5.22 4.39
C HIS A 16 13.63 -5.02 2.91
N SER A 17 12.97 -4.05 2.29
CA SER A 17 13.12 -3.76 0.86
C SER A 17 14.54 -3.32 0.51
N GLU A 18 15.22 -2.59 1.40
CA GLU A 18 16.59 -2.15 1.18
C GLU A 18 17.58 -3.30 1.03
N LEU A 19 17.26 -4.46 1.60
CA LEU A 19 18.13 -5.64 1.57
C LEU A 19 17.90 -6.53 0.35
N LEU A 20 16.92 -6.19 -0.49
CA LEU A 20 16.55 -7.02 -1.64
C LEU A 20 17.50 -6.78 -2.84
N PRO A 21 17.58 -7.76 -3.76
CA PRO A 21 18.30 -7.55 -5.03
C PRO A 21 17.71 -6.41 -5.84
N GLU A 22 18.49 -5.79 -6.70
CA GLU A 22 18.06 -4.64 -7.51
C GLU A 22 16.86 -4.94 -8.40
N GLN A 23 16.70 -6.18 -8.87
CA GLN A 23 15.58 -6.58 -9.72
C GLN A 23 14.31 -6.92 -8.94
N ALA A 24 14.37 -6.92 -7.62
CA ALA A 24 13.19 -7.21 -6.81
C ALA A 24 12.19 -6.07 -6.89
N LEU A 25 10.91 -6.42 -6.82
CA LEU A 25 9.82 -5.45 -6.87
C LEU A 25 9.99 -4.35 -5.81
N GLY A 26 10.34 -4.74 -4.58
CA GLY A 26 10.51 -3.78 -3.48
C GLY A 26 11.61 -2.74 -3.69
N LYS A 27 12.57 -3.00 -4.58
CA LYS A 27 13.60 -2.01 -4.95
C LYS A 27 13.14 -1.04 -6.03
N ASN A 28 12.03 -1.34 -6.69
CA ASN A 28 11.57 -0.61 -7.87
C ASN A 28 10.21 0.07 -7.67
N VAL A 29 9.61 -0.10 -6.51
CA VAL A 29 8.34 0.55 -6.16
C VAL A 29 8.62 1.87 -5.45
N HIS A 30 7.95 2.93 -5.89
CA HIS A 30 8.02 4.22 -5.21
C HIS A 30 6.98 4.24 -4.09
N MET A 31 7.44 4.24 -2.85
CA MET A 31 6.57 4.04 -1.69
C MET A 31 6.24 5.34 -0.99
N HIS A 32 4.99 5.42 -0.49
CA HIS A 32 4.59 6.45 0.44
C HIS A 32 5.30 6.22 1.77
N THR A 33 6.15 7.15 2.17
CA THR A 33 6.88 7.07 3.44
C THR A 33 6.55 8.27 4.31
N GLU A 34 6.74 8.11 5.61
CA GLU A 34 6.55 9.21 6.55
C GLU A 34 7.48 10.38 6.22
N LYS A 35 8.70 10.08 5.81
CA LYS A 35 9.72 11.07 5.47
C LYS A 35 9.43 11.81 4.17
N ASP A 36 9.08 11.06 3.11
CA ASP A 36 8.99 11.59 1.75
C ASP A 36 7.56 11.91 1.32
N GLY A 37 6.56 11.44 2.06
CA GLY A 37 5.15 11.62 1.70
C GLY A 37 4.70 10.72 0.56
N LEU A 38 3.61 11.10 -0.07
CA LEU A 38 3.03 10.34 -1.18
C LEU A 38 3.92 10.42 -2.43
N PRO A 39 4.06 9.31 -3.16
CA PRO A 39 4.79 9.35 -4.43
C PRO A 39 4.01 10.12 -5.50
N VAL A 40 4.70 10.48 -6.58
CA VAL A 40 4.07 11.17 -7.72
C VAL A 40 3.17 10.20 -8.48
N PHE A 41 1.93 10.60 -8.72
CA PHE A 41 0.92 9.76 -9.38
C PHE A 41 0.95 9.85 -10.91
N ALA A 42 1.37 11.01 -11.45
CA ALA A 42 1.13 11.37 -12.85
C ALA A 42 1.72 10.37 -13.86
N GLN A 43 2.81 9.70 -13.51
CA GLN A 43 3.48 8.75 -14.41
C GLN A 43 3.37 7.31 -13.93
N ALA A 44 2.55 7.04 -12.93
CA ALA A 44 2.39 5.69 -12.42
C ALA A 44 1.50 4.86 -13.34
N ASP A 45 1.95 3.64 -13.61
CA ASP A 45 1.16 2.66 -14.38
C ASP A 45 0.32 1.79 -13.44
N VAL A 46 0.83 1.51 -12.25
CA VAL A 46 0.18 0.66 -11.25
C VAL A 46 0.29 1.33 -9.89
N ALA A 47 -0.80 1.39 -9.17
CA ALA A 47 -0.82 1.84 -7.79
C ALA A 47 -1.26 0.70 -6.88
N ILE A 48 -0.51 0.49 -5.81
CA ILE A 48 -0.80 -0.50 -4.79
C ILE A 48 -1.24 0.22 -3.53
N PHE A 49 -2.29 -0.25 -2.88
CA PHE A 49 -2.62 0.19 -1.54
C PHE A 49 -3.32 -0.92 -0.77
N GLY A 50 -3.17 -0.90 0.54
CA GLY A 50 -3.83 -1.83 1.43
C GLY A 50 -5.10 -1.24 2.02
N VAL A 51 -6.01 -2.09 2.43
CA VAL A 51 -7.23 -1.68 3.13
C VAL A 51 -7.30 -2.47 4.43
N LEU A 52 -7.21 -1.76 5.55
CA LEU A 52 -7.15 -2.38 6.87
C LEU A 52 -8.55 -2.56 7.46
N GLU A 53 -9.44 -3.19 6.69
CA GLU A 53 -10.81 -3.41 7.10
C GLU A 53 -11.11 -4.91 7.16
N SER A 54 -11.45 -5.41 8.36
CA SER A 54 -11.73 -6.83 8.56
C SER A 54 -13.01 -7.09 9.36
N ARG A 55 -13.82 -6.06 9.64
CA ARG A 55 -14.98 -6.21 10.54
C ARG A 55 -16.05 -7.16 10.01
N ASN A 56 -16.15 -7.29 8.67
CA ASN A 56 -17.07 -8.22 8.03
C ASN A 56 -16.37 -9.48 7.49
N ALA A 57 -15.14 -9.73 7.91
CA ALA A 57 -14.41 -10.92 7.50
C ALA A 57 -15.04 -12.17 8.10
N PHE A 58 -14.99 -13.29 7.37
CA PHE A 58 -15.51 -14.57 7.81
C PHE A 58 -14.88 -15.02 9.13
N GLU A 59 -13.56 -14.86 9.23
CA GLU A 59 -12.82 -15.11 10.46
C GLU A 59 -12.36 -13.78 11.03
N LYS A 60 -12.91 -13.41 12.20
CA LYS A 60 -12.48 -12.20 12.89
C LYS A 60 -11.35 -12.52 13.85
N LYS A 61 -10.27 -11.80 13.73
CA LYS A 61 -9.17 -11.83 14.68
C LYS A 61 -9.32 -10.67 15.66
N PRO A 62 -8.94 -10.86 16.94
CA PRO A 62 -9.00 -9.78 17.92
C PRO A 62 -7.98 -8.68 17.63
N GLU A 63 -6.94 -9.00 16.87
CA GLU A 63 -5.86 -8.08 16.55
C GLU A 63 -6.24 -7.18 15.37
N LYS A 64 -5.65 -6.00 15.37
CA LYS A 64 -5.77 -5.08 14.24
C LYS A 64 -5.12 -5.70 13.01
N LEU A 65 -5.76 -5.59 11.86
CA LEU A 65 -5.23 -6.11 10.60
C LEU A 65 -3.91 -5.43 10.25
N ASP A 66 -2.94 -6.23 9.83
CA ASP A 66 -1.59 -5.78 9.47
C ASP A 66 -1.20 -6.41 8.14
N LEU A 67 -0.85 -5.59 7.16
CA LEU A 67 -0.46 -6.04 5.83
C LEU A 67 1.06 -6.00 5.60
N ASP A 68 1.85 -5.75 6.63
CA ASP A 68 3.31 -5.68 6.49
C ASP A 68 3.89 -6.97 5.93
N GLU A 69 3.42 -8.11 6.43
CA GLU A 69 3.92 -9.40 5.96
C GLU A 69 3.55 -9.67 4.50
N VAL A 70 2.35 -9.24 4.09
CA VAL A 70 1.93 -9.34 2.70
C VAL A 70 2.88 -8.53 1.81
N ARG A 71 3.19 -7.29 2.22
CA ARG A 71 4.12 -6.45 1.47
C ARG A 71 5.52 -7.05 1.41
N ILE A 72 6.01 -7.58 2.52
CA ILE A 72 7.33 -8.21 2.58
C ILE A 72 7.42 -9.34 1.56
N GLN A 73 6.42 -10.20 1.51
CA GLN A 73 6.41 -11.31 0.56
C GLN A 73 6.24 -10.84 -0.89
N LEU A 74 5.35 -9.89 -1.12
CA LEU A 74 5.13 -9.32 -2.45
C LEU A 74 6.41 -8.70 -3.01
N TYR A 75 7.11 -7.92 -2.20
CA TYR A 75 8.28 -7.15 -2.65
C TYR A 75 9.53 -7.98 -2.87
N ARG A 76 9.51 -9.25 -2.50
CA ARG A 76 10.57 -10.21 -2.81
C ARG A 76 10.48 -10.73 -4.25
N LEU A 77 9.37 -10.53 -4.92
CA LEU A 77 9.19 -10.99 -6.29
C LEU A 77 10.10 -10.20 -7.24
N MET A 78 10.59 -10.87 -8.26
CA MET A 78 11.41 -10.24 -9.29
C MET A 78 10.55 -9.61 -10.37
N MET A 79 10.93 -8.42 -10.83
CA MET A 79 10.19 -7.71 -11.87
C MET A 79 10.35 -8.31 -13.26
N GLY A 80 11.42 -9.03 -13.50
CA GLY A 80 11.71 -9.55 -14.84
C GLY A 80 11.92 -8.40 -15.84
N ASN A 81 11.18 -8.42 -16.94
CA ASN A 81 11.31 -7.42 -18.02
C ASN A 81 10.31 -6.26 -17.90
N TRP A 82 9.72 -6.07 -16.75
CA TRP A 82 8.75 -5.00 -16.55
C TRP A 82 9.41 -3.64 -16.53
N ASN A 83 8.84 -2.72 -17.31
CA ASN A 83 9.25 -1.32 -17.33
C ASN A 83 8.18 -0.41 -16.71
N SER A 84 7.17 -0.99 -16.08
CA SER A 84 6.06 -0.23 -15.51
C SER A 84 6.51 0.54 -14.27
N THR A 85 6.01 1.75 -14.12
CA THR A 85 6.20 2.55 -12.91
C THR A 85 5.13 2.16 -11.90
N ILE A 86 5.57 1.62 -10.76
CA ILE A 86 4.69 1.12 -9.71
C ILE A 86 4.87 1.98 -8.47
N ILE A 87 3.76 2.42 -7.90
CA ILE A 87 3.75 3.17 -6.65
C ILE A 87 2.98 2.40 -5.59
N ASP A 88 3.39 2.56 -4.33
CA ASP A 88 2.68 2.04 -3.17
C ASP A 88 2.27 3.23 -2.33
N ILE A 89 0.97 3.49 -2.26
CA ILE A 89 0.45 4.66 -1.57
C ILE A 89 0.11 4.41 -0.10
N GLY A 90 0.44 3.23 0.39
CA GLY A 90 0.23 2.90 1.81
C GLY A 90 -1.11 2.23 2.07
N ASP A 91 -1.62 2.40 3.28
CA ASP A 91 -2.83 1.69 3.72
C ASP A 91 -3.94 2.65 4.09
N VAL A 92 -5.16 2.25 3.80
CA VAL A 92 -6.36 2.90 4.32
C VAL A 92 -6.71 2.24 5.65
N GLU A 93 -6.69 3.00 6.74
CA GLU A 93 -7.13 2.51 8.04
C GLU A 93 -8.64 2.35 8.06
N GLU A 94 -9.14 1.47 8.95
CA GLU A 94 -10.59 1.31 9.10
C GLU A 94 -11.23 2.62 9.58
N GLY A 95 -12.35 2.98 8.98
CA GLY A 95 -13.15 4.12 9.41
C GLY A 95 -13.98 3.80 10.64
N ASN A 96 -14.82 4.73 11.06
CA ASN A 96 -15.71 4.52 12.20
C ASN A 96 -16.70 3.37 11.94
N THR A 97 -17.10 3.20 10.69
CA THR A 97 -17.93 2.09 10.23
C THR A 97 -17.32 1.45 9.00
N VAL A 98 -17.77 0.25 8.64
CA VAL A 98 -17.35 -0.42 7.41
C VAL A 98 -17.68 0.45 6.19
N GLU A 99 -18.83 1.09 6.21
CA GLU A 99 -19.27 1.98 5.12
C GLU A 99 -18.34 3.17 4.96
N ASP A 100 -17.82 3.73 6.05
CA ASP A 100 -16.86 4.83 6.01
C ASP A 100 -15.57 4.39 5.33
N THR A 101 -15.08 3.19 5.63
CA THR A 101 -13.90 2.63 4.99
C THR A 101 -14.12 2.46 3.49
N TYR A 102 -15.26 1.91 3.11
CA TYR A 102 -15.59 1.71 1.69
C TYR A 102 -15.72 3.03 0.94
N PHE A 103 -16.26 4.05 1.59
CA PHE A 103 -16.36 5.38 1.00
C PHE A 103 -14.97 5.94 0.68
N VAL A 104 -14.04 5.83 1.63
CA VAL A 104 -12.66 6.31 1.42
C VAL A 104 -11.99 5.53 0.28
N VAL A 105 -12.12 4.21 0.24
CA VAL A 105 -11.56 3.39 -0.82
C VAL A 105 -12.11 3.81 -2.18
N LYS A 106 -13.42 4.03 -2.27
CA LYS A 106 -14.06 4.50 -3.50
C LYS A 106 -13.48 5.83 -3.98
N GLU A 107 -13.31 6.77 -3.06
CA GLU A 107 -12.77 8.09 -3.39
C GLU A 107 -11.28 8.00 -3.83
N ILE A 108 -10.50 7.12 -3.21
CA ILE A 108 -9.10 6.89 -3.59
C ILE A 108 -9.04 6.33 -5.01
N VAL A 109 -9.83 5.29 -5.30
CA VAL A 109 -9.85 4.70 -6.65
C VAL A 109 -10.26 5.74 -7.69
N ALA A 110 -11.29 6.52 -7.40
CA ALA A 110 -11.72 7.59 -8.30
C ALA A 110 -10.62 8.62 -8.54
N GLY A 111 -9.87 8.98 -7.50
CA GLY A 111 -8.77 9.93 -7.61
C GLY A 111 -7.55 9.40 -8.37
N LEU A 112 -7.37 8.08 -8.39
CA LEU A 112 -6.27 7.45 -9.13
C LEU A 112 -6.58 7.32 -10.63
N LEU A 113 -7.83 7.26 -10.98
CA LEU A 113 -8.27 7.17 -12.38
C LEU A 113 -8.37 8.57 -12.99
#